data_98622bb73a2c42ae7f135ff5042a9e8d
#
_entry.id   98622bb73a2c42ae7f135ff5042a9e8d
#
_cell.length_a   1.000
_cell.length_b   1.000
_cell.length_c   1.000
_cell.angle_alpha   90.00
_cell.angle_beta   90.00
_cell.angle_gamma   90.00
#
_symmetry.space_group_name_H-M   'P 1'
#
loop_
_entity.id
_entity.type
_entity.pdbx_description
1 polymer ?
#
loop_
_entity_poly.entity_id
_entity_poly.type
_entity_poly.pdbx_seq_one_letter_code
_entity_poly.pdbx_strand_id
1 'polypeptide(L)'
;MDAWEVVDRTPDMNVIDSIWAFKLKRFPDGMIKKFKARFCARGEQQLAGVDFFETYAPVVQWTTVRLMLILEILLNHKSKQGDVTAAFLHVELEEDEKVYVKMPLGFRKKGKVLSPKKMLYGSRHSPREFWKYLSNAMVACDMQPSRMDPCLFVGPKVLAIAYVDDILFWAKDEKDINDLAIRLREQGLLLEQEDDAAGFLGVRLSYTSDGKIEMKQTSLIDHVIETLGLDTKMAKSKWTPAEQ
;
A
#
# COMPACT_ATOMS: atom_id res chain seq x y z
N MET A 1 12.53 -3.62 -14.73
CA MET A 1 11.48 -4.64 -14.60
C MET A 1 10.84 -4.82 -15.95
N ASP A 2 10.81 -6.03 -16.50
CA ASP A 2 10.13 -6.35 -17.76
C ASP A 2 8.64 -6.57 -17.47
N ALA A 3 7.87 -5.48 -17.41
CA ALA A 3 6.49 -5.51 -16.90
C ALA A 3 5.42 -5.79 -17.95
N TRP A 4 5.73 -5.62 -19.25
CA TRP A 4 4.80 -5.85 -20.38
C TRP A 4 5.51 -6.01 -21.70
N GLU A 5 4.80 -6.56 -22.67
CA GLU A 5 5.16 -6.59 -24.08
C GLU A 5 4.26 -5.66 -24.90
N VAL A 6 4.77 -5.23 -26.07
CA VAL A 6 3.99 -4.50 -27.06
C VAL A 6 3.59 -5.47 -28.17
N VAL A 7 2.31 -5.79 -28.24
CA VAL A 7 1.77 -6.76 -29.19
C VAL A 7 0.82 -6.14 -30.22
N ASP A 8 0.56 -6.84 -31.33
CA ASP A 8 -0.46 -6.43 -32.28
C ASP A 8 -1.85 -6.64 -31.69
N ARG A 9 -2.73 -5.65 -31.86
CA ARG A 9 -4.12 -5.76 -31.46
C ARG A 9 -4.88 -6.66 -32.42
N THR A 10 -5.55 -7.68 -31.90
CA THR A 10 -6.48 -8.52 -32.64
C THR A 10 -7.94 -8.25 -32.23
N PRO A 11 -8.93 -8.59 -33.06
CA PRO A 11 -10.35 -8.32 -32.80
C PRO A 11 -10.92 -9.05 -31.57
N ASP A 12 -10.34 -10.16 -31.19
CA ASP A 12 -10.74 -11.02 -30.06
C ASP A 12 -10.24 -10.51 -28.70
N MET A 13 -9.29 -9.57 -28.70
CA MET A 13 -8.73 -9.02 -27.47
C MET A 13 -9.71 -8.11 -26.73
N ASN A 14 -10.00 -8.39 -25.46
CA ASN A 14 -10.59 -7.41 -24.55
C ASN A 14 -9.52 -6.41 -24.12
N VAL A 15 -9.56 -5.19 -24.66
CA VAL A 15 -8.53 -4.16 -24.42
C VAL A 15 -9.08 -3.07 -23.53
N ILE A 16 -8.66 -3.05 -22.29
CA ILE A 16 -9.02 -2.01 -21.31
C ILE A 16 -8.16 -0.74 -21.47
N ASP A 17 -8.69 0.38 -21.02
CA ASP A 17 -7.96 1.66 -21.04
C ASP A 17 -6.86 1.72 -19.97
N SER A 18 -5.95 2.66 -20.15
CA SER A 18 -4.93 3.01 -19.18
C SER A 18 -4.97 4.50 -18.84
N ILE A 19 -4.50 4.84 -17.65
CA ILE A 19 -4.35 6.23 -17.19
C ILE A 19 -2.98 6.44 -16.55
N TRP A 20 -2.52 7.68 -16.57
CA TRP A 20 -1.44 8.15 -15.72
C TRP A 20 -2.01 8.73 -14.43
N ALA A 21 -1.57 8.22 -13.28
CA ALA A 21 -1.82 8.80 -11.97
C ALA A 21 -0.57 9.58 -11.53
N PHE A 22 -0.67 10.91 -11.52
CA PHE A 22 0.40 11.80 -11.09
C PHE A 22 0.20 12.25 -9.65
N LYS A 23 1.27 12.22 -8.85
CA LYS A 23 1.28 12.74 -7.49
C LYS A 23 2.55 13.53 -7.23
N LEU A 24 2.38 14.75 -6.72
CA LEU A 24 3.47 15.57 -6.24
C LEU A 24 3.64 15.31 -4.72
N LYS A 25 4.77 14.72 -4.34
CA LYS A 25 5.14 14.60 -2.93
C LYS A 25 5.92 15.84 -2.51
N ARG A 26 5.62 16.37 -1.33
CA ARG A 26 6.32 17.52 -0.73
C ARG A 26 6.93 17.13 0.61
N PHE A 27 7.97 17.81 1.01
CA PHE A 27 8.48 17.80 2.37
C PHE A 27 7.54 18.60 3.29
N PRO A 28 7.67 18.47 4.62
CA PRO A 28 6.87 19.23 5.59
C PRO A 28 7.02 20.75 5.45
N ASP A 29 8.14 21.23 4.94
CA ASP A 29 8.43 22.65 4.65
C ASP A 29 7.81 23.15 3.33
N GLY A 30 7.08 22.28 2.61
CA GLY A 30 6.40 22.57 1.35
C GLY A 30 7.28 22.41 0.10
N MET A 31 8.58 22.19 0.23
CA MET A 31 9.46 21.92 -0.92
C MET A 31 9.09 20.61 -1.62
N ILE A 32 9.35 20.56 -2.93
CA ILE A 32 9.06 19.37 -3.74
C ILE A 32 10.03 18.26 -3.37
N LYS A 33 9.52 17.15 -2.83
CA LYS A 33 10.28 15.94 -2.54
C LYS A 33 10.43 15.06 -3.78
N LYS A 34 9.32 14.83 -4.51
CA LYS A 34 9.32 13.87 -5.63
C LYS A 34 8.08 14.04 -6.50
N PHE A 35 8.27 14.00 -7.82
CA PHE A 35 7.19 13.77 -8.78
C PHE A 35 6.98 12.26 -8.92
N LYS A 36 5.78 11.77 -8.69
CA LYS A 36 5.43 10.35 -8.81
C LYS A 36 4.42 10.19 -9.95
N ALA A 37 4.78 9.39 -10.95
CA ALA A 37 3.89 8.98 -12.04
C ALA A 37 3.67 7.47 -11.94
N ARG A 38 2.41 7.04 -11.93
CA ARG A 38 2.03 5.62 -11.99
C ARG A 38 1.25 5.37 -13.26
N PHE A 39 1.67 4.38 -14.02
CA PHE A 39 0.87 3.80 -15.08
C PHE A 39 -0.15 2.84 -14.45
N CYS A 40 -1.43 3.08 -14.70
CA CYS A 40 -2.52 2.29 -14.11
C CYS A 40 -3.44 1.76 -15.20
N ALA A 41 -3.84 0.50 -15.07
CA ALA A 41 -4.93 -0.08 -15.83
C ALA A 41 -6.27 0.42 -15.31
N ARG A 42 -7.28 0.53 -16.17
CA ARG A 42 -8.65 0.84 -15.77
C ARG A 42 -9.40 -0.44 -15.42
N GLY A 43 -9.14 -0.93 -14.21
CA GLY A 43 -9.71 -2.19 -13.72
C GLY A 43 -11.23 -2.23 -13.65
N GLU A 44 -11.91 -1.08 -13.64
CA GLU A 44 -13.36 -1.01 -13.73
C GLU A 44 -13.91 -1.50 -15.09
N GLN A 45 -13.05 -1.58 -16.10
CA GLN A 45 -13.38 -2.14 -17.42
C GLN A 45 -13.07 -3.63 -17.54
N GLN A 46 -12.43 -4.23 -16.54
CA GLN A 46 -12.17 -5.67 -16.52
C GLN A 46 -13.47 -6.46 -16.32
N LEU A 47 -13.60 -7.57 -17.05
CA LEU A 47 -14.76 -8.46 -17.01
C LEU A 47 -14.48 -9.61 -16.04
N ALA A 48 -15.39 -9.80 -15.08
CA ALA A 48 -15.33 -10.93 -14.15
C ALA A 48 -15.52 -12.25 -14.93
N GLY A 49 -14.72 -13.26 -14.59
CA GLY A 49 -14.73 -14.56 -15.27
C GLY A 49 -13.96 -14.59 -16.61
N VAL A 50 -13.37 -13.44 -17.02
CA VAL A 50 -12.53 -13.33 -18.24
C VAL A 50 -11.17 -12.73 -17.88
N ASP A 51 -11.17 -11.52 -17.32
CA ASP A 51 -9.94 -10.78 -16.99
C ASP A 51 -9.51 -10.97 -15.53
N PHE A 52 -10.40 -11.48 -14.68
CA PHE A 52 -10.13 -11.83 -13.28
C PHE A 52 -11.25 -12.73 -12.72
N PHE A 53 -10.93 -13.51 -11.66
CA PHE A 53 -11.88 -14.40 -11.01
C PHE A 53 -12.16 -13.98 -9.57
N GLU A 54 -11.14 -13.67 -8.80
CA GLU A 54 -11.24 -13.28 -7.40
C GLU A 54 -10.48 -11.97 -7.13
N THR A 55 -11.04 -11.13 -6.27
CA THR A 55 -10.45 -9.80 -5.96
C THR A 55 -10.23 -9.57 -4.48
N TYR A 56 -10.74 -10.46 -3.62
CA TYR A 56 -10.64 -10.25 -2.18
C TYR A 56 -9.18 -10.27 -1.72
N ALA A 57 -8.75 -9.16 -1.12
CA ALA A 57 -7.50 -9.03 -0.37
C ALA A 57 -7.84 -8.68 1.08
N PRO A 58 -7.22 -9.31 2.07
CA PRO A 58 -7.39 -8.90 3.46
C PRO A 58 -6.92 -7.45 3.66
N VAL A 59 -7.60 -6.77 4.57
CA VAL A 59 -7.24 -5.43 5.01
C VAL A 59 -7.10 -5.45 6.53
N VAL A 60 -6.03 -4.87 7.04
CA VAL A 60 -5.76 -4.86 8.48
C VAL A 60 -6.88 -4.13 9.23
N GLN A 61 -7.30 -4.71 10.36
CA GLN A 61 -8.29 -4.11 11.24
C GLN A 61 -7.65 -3.04 12.14
N TRP A 62 -8.33 -1.91 12.32
CA TRP A 62 -7.86 -0.86 13.23
C TRP A 62 -7.71 -1.33 14.69
N THR A 63 -8.49 -2.32 15.11
CA THR A 63 -8.35 -2.99 16.40
C THR A 63 -7.00 -3.66 16.54
N THR A 64 -6.52 -4.33 15.48
CA THR A 64 -5.20 -4.98 15.42
C THR A 64 -4.09 -3.93 15.49
N VAL A 65 -4.19 -2.85 14.72
CA VAL A 65 -3.20 -1.74 14.76
C VAL A 65 -3.09 -1.16 16.16
N ARG A 66 -4.24 -0.83 16.80
CA ARG A 66 -4.25 -0.28 18.16
C ARG A 66 -3.68 -1.25 19.19
N LEU A 67 -4.02 -2.53 19.08
CA LEU A 67 -3.47 -3.58 19.96
C LEU A 67 -1.95 -3.62 19.86
N MET A 68 -1.41 -3.59 18.63
CA MET A 68 0.04 -3.64 18.41
C MET A 68 0.76 -2.41 18.97
N LEU A 69 0.19 -1.22 18.84
CA LEU A 69 0.73 0.00 19.44
C LEU A 69 0.69 -0.03 20.99
N ILE A 70 -0.35 -0.65 21.57
CA ILE A 70 -0.41 -0.87 23.03
C ILE A 70 0.67 -1.85 23.47
N LEU A 71 0.83 -2.98 22.73
CA LEU A 71 1.85 -3.98 23.02
C LEU A 71 3.27 -3.41 22.86
N GLU A 72 3.50 -2.52 21.90
CA GLU A 72 4.77 -1.80 21.76
C GLU A 72 5.18 -1.10 23.05
N ILE A 73 4.25 -0.34 23.65
CA ILE A 73 4.50 0.35 24.93
C ILE A 73 4.69 -0.64 26.07
N LEU A 74 3.76 -1.61 26.23
CA LEU A 74 3.77 -2.54 27.35
C LEU A 74 5.00 -3.46 27.35
N LEU A 75 5.46 -3.87 26.18
CA LEU A 75 6.59 -4.78 26.01
C LEU A 75 7.91 -4.03 25.74
N ASN A 76 7.87 -2.71 25.68
CA ASN A 76 9.01 -1.85 25.31
C ASN A 76 9.67 -2.32 24.00
N HIS A 77 8.85 -2.65 23.01
CA HIS A 77 9.32 -3.02 21.69
C HIS A 77 9.77 -1.79 20.90
N LYS A 78 10.65 -2.03 19.93
CA LYS A 78 11.00 -1.06 18.89
C LYS A 78 10.12 -1.29 17.67
N SER A 79 9.78 -0.23 16.97
CA SER A 79 9.01 -0.30 15.73
C SER A 79 9.74 0.36 14.57
N LYS A 80 9.49 -0.17 13.36
CA LYS A 80 9.94 0.41 12.09
C LYS A 80 8.87 0.27 11.04
N GLN A 81 8.84 1.22 10.11
CA GLN A 81 8.00 1.13 8.92
C GLN A 81 8.82 0.67 7.73
N GLY A 82 8.21 -0.15 6.87
CA GLY A 82 8.75 -0.53 5.57
C GLY A 82 7.74 -0.28 4.47
N ASP A 83 8.19 0.16 3.31
CA ASP A 83 7.41 0.35 2.07
C ASP A 83 7.93 -0.60 1.00
N VAL A 84 7.02 -1.39 0.40
CA VAL A 84 7.40 -2.26 -0.71
C VAL A 84 7.32 -1.50 -2.01
N THR A 85 8.48 -1.13 -2.54
CA THR A 85 8.57 -0.38 -3.79
C THR A 85 7.98 -1.14 -4.96
N ALA A 86 7.05 -0.52 -5.68
CA ALA A 86 6.39 -1.08 -6.87
C ALA A 86 5.68 -2.43 -6.60
N ALA A 87 5.01 -2.57 -5.47
CA ALA A 87 4.43 -3.79 -4.92
C ALA A 87 3.80 -4.72 -5.96
N PHE A 88 2.87 -4.25 -6.78
CA PHE A 88 2.18 -5.09 -7.76
C PHE A 88 3.09 -5.61 -8.87
N LEU A 89 4.16 -4.90 -9.22
CA LEU A 89 5.11 -5.34 -10.24
C LEU A 89 6.05 -6.47 -9.79
N HIS A 90 5.95 -6.93 -8.54
CA HIS A 90 6.63 -8.15 -8.09
C HIS A 90 5.90 -9.42 -8.53
N VAL A 91 4.59 -9.32 -8.76
CA VAL A 91 3.73 -10.46 -9.06
C VAL A 91 3.63 -10.63 -10.57
N GLU A 92 3.93 -11.82 -11.07
CA GLU A 92 3.72 -12.20 -12.45
C GLU A 92 2.26 -12.57 -12.69
N LEU A 93 1.73 -12.25 -13.87
CA LEU A 93 0.44 -12.77 -14.31
C LEU A 93 0.58 -14.26 -14.64
N GLU A 94 -0.44 -15.04 -14.29
CA GLU A 94 -0.51 -16.45 -14.69
C GLU A 94 -0.66 -16.54 -16.22
N GLU A 95 -0.16 -17.62 -16.84
CA GLU A 95 -0.12 -17.76 -18.30
C GLU A 95 -1.51 -17.78 -18.97
N ASP A 96 -2.55 -18.15 -18.22
CA ASP A 96 -3.95 -18.16 -18.64
C ASP A 96 -4.67 -16.83 -18.41
N GLU A 97 -4.11 -15.93 -17.60
CA GLU A 97 -4.63 -14.57 -17.36
C GLU A 97 -4.16 -13.60 -18.45
N LYS A 98 -4.96 -13.44 -19.50
CA LYS A 98 -4.64 -12.52 -20.61
C LYS A 98 -5.35 -11.19 -20.48
N VAL A 99 -4.69 -10.21 -19.91
CA VAL A 99 -5.16 -8.82 -19.84
C VAL A 99 -4.46 -8.00 -20.92
N TYR A 100 -5.22 -7.25 -21.72
CA TYR A 100 -4.65 -6.33 -22.70
C TYR A 100 -5.00 -4.89 -22.31
N VAL A 101 -4.01 -4.01 -22.39
CA VAL A 101 -4.14 -2.62 -21.96
C VAL A 101 -3.75 -1.67 -23.08
N LYS A 102 -4.56 -0.64 -23.33
CA LYS A 102 -4.18 0.41 -24.29
C LYS A 102 -2.87 1.08 -23.83
N MET A 103 -2.00 1.31 -24.79
CA MET A 103 -0.79 2.09 -24.53
C MET A 103 -1.16 3.47 -23.97
N PRO A 104 -0.40 3.98 -22.98
CA PRO A 104 -0.71 5.26 -22.35
C PRO A 104 -0.61 6.42 -23.35
N LEU A 105 -1.33 7.50 -23.04
CA LEU A 105 -1.26 8.73 -23.82
C LEU A 105 0.21 9.20 -23.91
N GLY A 106 0.63 9.59 -25.09
CA GLY A 106 2.01 9.99 -25.40
C GLY A 106 2.90 8.85 -25.92
N PHE A 107 2.50 7.58 -25.74
CA PHE A 107 3.26 6.40 -26.19
C PHE A 107 2.50 5.50 -27.17
N ARG A 108 1.31 5.89 -27.60
CA ARG A 108 0.43 5.12 -28.47
C ARG A 108 1.07 4.83 -29.81
N LYS A 109 0.99 3.55 -30.23
CA LYS A 109 1.34 3.10 -31.58
C LYS A 109 0.09 2.53 -32.24
N LYS A 110 -0.13 2.87 -33.52
CA LYS A 110 -1.30 2.39 -34.29
C LYS A 110 -1.31 0.86 -34.35
N GLY A 111 -2.45 0.26 -34.02
CA GLY A 111 -2.63 -1.19 -34.04
C GLY A 111 -1.87 -1.98 -32.96
N LYS A 112 -1.29 -1.32 -31.96
CA LYS A 112 -0.56 -1.97 -30.86
C LYS A 112 -1.23 -1.75 -29.52
N VAL A 113 -1.08 -2.73 -28.63
CA VAL A 113 -1.52 -2.74 -27.24
C VAL A 113 -0.40 -3.28 -26.35
N LEU A 114 -0.53 -3.09 -25.04
CA LEU A 114 0.33 -3.73 -24.05
C LEU A 114 -0.28 -5.06 -23.61
N SER A 115 0.54 -6.08 -23.53
CA SER A 115 0.28 -7.36 -22.86
C SER A 115 1.11 -7.37 -21.57
N PRO A 116 0.54 -7.08 -20.41
CA PRO A 116 1.25 -7.15 -19.14
C PRO A 116 1.78 -8.55 -18.86
N LYS A 117 3.00 -8.64 -18.34
CA LYS A 117 3.61 -9.85 -17.76
C LYS A 117 3.49 -9.88 -16.25
N LYS A 118 3.22 -8.70 -15.68
CA LYS A 118 3.14 -8.47 -14.23
C LYS A 118 1.88 -7.72 -13.88
N MET A 119 1.44 -7.88 -12.64
CA MET A 119 0.28 -7.17 -12.11
C MET A 119 0.47 -5.66 -12.21
N LEU A 120 -0.55 -4.95 -12.68
CA LEU A 120 -0.51 -3.50 -12.82
C LEU A 120 -1.33 -2.81 -11.72
N TYR A 121 -0.90 -1.60 -11.38
CA TYR A 121 -1.74 -0.70 -10.59
C TYR A 121 -3.08 -0.49 -11.29
N GLY A 122 -4.17 -0.48 -10.50
CA GLY A 122 -5.52 -0.29 -10.99
C GLY A 122 -6.23 -1.56 -11.45
N SER A 123 -5.55 -2.70 -11.64
CA SER A 123 -6.20 -3.98 -11.90
C SER A 123 -6.93 -4.49 -10.65
N ARG A 124 -8.10 -5.12 -10.84
CA ARG A 124 -8.98 -5.51 -9.73
C ARG A 124 -8.39 -6.58 -8.81
N HIS A 125 -7.65 -7.53 -9.37
CA HIS A 125 -7.05 -8.66 -8.63
C HIS A 125 -5.64 -8.40 -8.12
N SER A 126 -4.97 -7.30 -8.56
CA SER A 126 -3.60 -6.98 -8.13
C SER A 126 -3.39 -6.92 -6.62
N PRO A 127 -4.32 -6.37 -5.80
CA PRO A 127 -4.15 -6.37 -4.35
C PRO A 127 -4.16 -7.77 -3.75
N ARG A 128 -5.00 -8.68 -4.27
CA ARG A 128 -5.11 -10.08 -3.81
C ARG A 128 -3.84 -10.86 -4.14
N GLU A 129 -3.38 -10.77 -5.35
CA GLU A 129 -2.21 -11.49 -5.80
C GLU A 129 -0.93 -10.98 -5.11
N PHE A 130 -0.83 -9.67 -4.90
CA PHE A 130 0.26 -9.12 -4.11
C PHE A 130 0.21 -9.58 -2.64
N TRP A 131 -0.99 -9.64 -2.03
CA TRP A 131 -1.13 -10.16 -0.66
C TRP A 131 -0.66 -11.62 -0.56
N LYS A 132 -0.99 -12.47 -1.53
CA LYS A 132 -0.50 -13.86 -1.59
C LYS A 132 1.03 -13.89 -1.69
N TYR A 133 1.60 -13.08 -2.60
CA TYR A 133 3.04 -12.98 -2.79
C TYR A 133 3.75 -12.55 -1.49
N LEU A 134 3.27 -11.48 -0.86
CA LEU A 134 3.78 -10.99 0.42
C LEU A 134 3.65 -12.06 1.53
N SER A 135 2.48 -12.69 1.64
CA SER A 135 2.23 -13.73 2.64
C SER A 135 3.19 -14.92 2.48
N ASN A 136 3.43 -15.37 1.25
CA ASN A 136 4.39 -16.43 0.96
C ASN A 136 5.82 -16.03 1.35
N ALA A 137 6.24 -14.81 1.04
CA ALA A 137 7.55 -14.29 1.44
C ALA A 137 7.69 -14.19 2.96
N MET A 138 6.63 -13.75 3.66
CA MET A 138 6.59 -13.74 5.13
C MET A 138 6.72 -15.15 5.71
N VAL A 139 5.95 -16.12 5.18
CA VAL A 139 6.02 -17.52 5.63
C VAL A 139 7.40 -18.12 5.38
N ALA A 140 8.04 -17.86 4.25
CA ALA A 140 9.41 -18.28 3.97
C ALA A 140 10.44 -17.66 4.95
N CYS A 141 10.06 -16.56 5.63
CA CYS A 141 10.84 -15.90 6.67
C CYS A 141 10.39 -16.29 8.10
N ASP A 142 9.72 -17.42 8.30
CA ASP A 142 9.20 -17.93 9.58
C ASP A 142 8.14 -17.04 10.24
N MET A 143 7.46 -16.20 9.45
CA MET A 143 6.34 -15.36 9.89
C MET A 143 5.03 -16.05 9.51
N GLN A 144 4.11 -16.22 10.44
CA GLN A 144 2.83 -16.87 10.19
C GLN A 144 1.68 -15.84 10.27
N PRO A 145 0.75 -15.84 9.30
CA PRO A 145 -0.43 -14.98 9.38
C PRO A 145 -1.32 -15.39 10.53
N SER A 146 -1.84 -14.44 11.28
CA SER A 146 -2.78 -14.66 12.37
C SER A 146 -4.14 -15.14 11.83
N ARG A 147 -4.79 -16.06 12.57
CA ARG A 147 -6.16 -16.50 12.24
C ARG A 147 -7.23 -15.44 12.45
N MET A 148 -6.95 -14.45 13.31
CA MET A 148 -7.91 -13.38 13.65
C MET A 148 -7.83 -12.22 12.68
N ASP A 149 -6.63 -11.89 12.20
CA ASP A 149 -6.38 -10.86 11.21
C ASP A 149 -5.26 -11.34 10.30
N PRO A 150 -5.55 -11.75 9.06
CA PRO A 150 -4.54 -12.28 8.12
C PRO A 150 -3.44 -11.27 7.77
N CYS A 151 -3.65 -9.97 8.04
CA CYS A 151 -2.65 -8.94 7.82
C CYS A 151 -1.65 -8.81 9.00
N LEU A 152 -1.91 -9.49 10.13
CA LEU A 152 -0.97 -9.60 11.24
C LEU A 152 -0.13 -10.87 11.08
N PHE A 153 1.18 -10.71 10.96
CA PHE A 153 2.15 -11.80 10.90
C PHE A 153 2.90 -11.91 12.21
N VAL A 154 2.99 -13.14 12.73
CA VAL A 154 3.65 -13.47 14.00
C VAL A 154 4.85 -14.35 13.70
N GLY A 155 6.03 -13.90 14.07
CA GLY A 155 7.28 -14.65 13.99
C GLY A 155 7.91 -14.87 15.37
N PRO A 156 9.02 -15.60 15.43
CA PRO A 156 9.69 -15.93 16.70
C PRO A 156 10.16 -14.72 17.50
N LYS A 157 10.52 -13.63 16.81
CA LYS A 157 11.09 -12.42 17.41
C LYS A 157 10.46 -11.13 16.93
N VAL A 158 9.76 -11.17 15.80
CA VAL A 158 9.19 -10.00 15.13
C VAL A 158 7.69 -10.21 14.97
N LEU A 159 6.94 -9.14 15.18
CA LEU A 159 5.53 -9.02 14.80
C LEU A 159 5.45 -8.03 13.65
N ALA A 160 4.58 -8.25 12.68
CA ALA A 160 4.40 -7.35 11.57
C ALA A 160 2.94 -7.21 11.17
N ILE A 161 2.52 -6.01 10.82
CA ILE A 161 1.24 -5.73 10.17
C ILE A 161 1.51 -5.24 8.75
N ALA A 162 0.85 -5.84 7.77
CA ALA A 162 0.92 -5.43 6.38
C ALA A 162 -0.39 -4.78 5.91
N TYR A 163 -0.26 -3.65 5.22
CA TYR A 163 -1.35 -3.02 4.49
C TYR A 163 -0.88 -2.69 3.08
N VAL A 164 -1.16 -3.59 2.17
CA VAL A 164 -0.65 -3.55 0.78
C VAL A 164 0.87 -3.39 0.76
N ASP A 165 1.38 -2.24 0.35
CA ASP A 165 2.81 -1.89 0.27
C ASP A 165 3.43 -1.39 1.59
N ASP A 166 2.61 -0.94 2.54
CA ASP A 166 3.07 -0.46 3.85
C ASP A 166 3.12 -1.60 4.88
N ILE A 167 4.25 -1.73 5.59
CA ILE A 167 4.42 -2.74 6.65
C ILE A 167 4.94 -2.06 7.91
N LEU A 168 4.31 -2.34 9.05
CA LEU A 168 4.85 -1.99 10.38
C LEU A 168 5.43 -3.24 11.03
N PHE A 169 6.64 -3.12 11.56
CA PHE A 169 7.36 -4.17 12.27
C PHE A 169 7.56 -3.79 13.73
N TRP A 170 7.49 -4.79 14.62
CA TRP A 170 7.79 -4.65 16.04
C TRP A 170 8.66 -5.79 16.52
N ALA A 171 9.70 -5.47 17.28
CA ALA A 171 10.55 -6.44 17.96
C ALA A 171 11.13 -5.84 19.25
N LYS A 172 11.65 -6.71 20.13
CA LYS A 172 12.40 -6.28 21.30
C LYS A 172 13.68 -5.55 20.89
N ASP A 173 14.39 -6.10 19.92
CA ASP A 173 15.64 -5.56 19.40
C ASP A 173 15.47 -5.14 17.95
N GLU A 174 15.90 -3.94 17.61
CA GLU A 174 15.82 -3.39 16.25
C GLU A 174 16.59 -4.25 15.22
N LYS A 175 17.64 -4.94 15.69
CA LYS A 175 18.40 -5.87 14.87
C LYS A 175 17.52 -6.96 14.28
N ASP A 176 16.56 -7.52 15.06
CA ASP A 176 15.69 -8.59 14.59
C ASP A 176 14.77 -8.11 13.45
N ILE A 177 14.33 -6.82 13.49
CA ILE A 177 13.58 -6.20 12.39
C ILE A 177 14.47 -6.08 11.14
N ASN A 178 15.70 -5.60 11.30
CA ASN A 178 16.63 -5.44 10.19
C ASN A 178 17.00 -6.78 9.54
N ASP A 179 17.22 -7.82 10.35
CA ASP A 179 17.50 -9.18 9.87
C ASP A 179 16.31 -9.76 9.09
N LEU A 180 15.07 -9.55 9.57
CA LEU A 180 13.86 -9.94 8.83
C LEU A 180 13.75 -9.16 7.50
N ALA A 181 14.01 -7.87 7.51
CA ALA A 181 13.96 -7.05 6.29
C ALA A 181 14.98 -7.50 5.23
N ILE A 182 16.18 -7.94 5.66
CA ILE A 182 17.17 -8.53 4.75
C ILE A 182 16.61 -9.82 4.14
N ARG A 183 16.10 -10.73 4.96
CA ARG A 183 15.51 -12.00 4.49
C ARG A 183 14.33 -11.78 3.53
N LEU A 184 13.47 -10.79 3.80
CA LEU A 184 12.38 -10.44 2.89
C LEU A 184 12.88 -9.90 1.55
N ARG A 185 13.99 -9.15 1.53
CA ARG A 185 14.64 -8.71 0.28
C ARG A 185 15.22 -9.90 -0.50
N GLU A 186 15.76 -10.90 0.18
CA GLU A 186 16.22 -12.17 -0.43
C GLU A 186 15.06 -12.97 -1.05
N GLN A 187 13.83 -12.82 -0.52
CA GLN A 187 12.60 -13.35 -1.14
C GLN A 187 12.10 -12.48 -2.32
N GLY A 188 12.83 -11.45 -2.72
CA GLY A 188 12.50 -10.62 -3.87
C GLY A 188 11.66 -9.38 -3.55
N LEU A 189 11.29 -9.11 -2.31
CA LEU A 189 10.58 -7.90 -1.92
C LEU A 189 11.55 -6.70 -1.93
N LEU A 190 11.28 -5.69 -2.76
CA LEU A 190 12.04 -4.42 -2.73
C LEU A 190 11.56 -3.56 -1.55
N LEU A 191 11.94 -3.97 -0.35
CA LEU A 191 11.54 -3.33 0.89
C LEU A 191 12.50 -2.18 1.25
N GLU A 192 11.99 -0.95 1.28
CA GLU A 192 12.67 0.23 1.81
C GLU A 192 12.21 0.44 3.25
N GLN A 193 13.15 0.59 4.19
CA GLN A 193 12.82 0.86 5.60
C GLN A 193 12.91 2.36 5.85
N GLU A 194 11.93 2.89 6.58
CA GLU A 194 11.94 4.23 7.14
C GLU A 194 12.23 4.12 8.64
N ASP A 195 13.15 4.97 9.13
CA ASP A 195 13.61 4.93 10.54
C ASP A 195 12.53 5.37 11.52
N ASP A 196 11.46 5.99 11.02
CA ASP A 196 10.37 6.50 11.86
C ASP A 196 9.03 5.99 11.31
N ALA A 197 8.25 5.33 12.16
CA ALA A 197 6.88 4.91 11.86
C ALA A 197 5.91 6.12 11.84
N ALA A 198 6.34 7.23 11.21
CA ALA A 198 5.68 8.53 11.30
C ALA A 198 4.32 8.60 10.61
N GLY A 199 3.97 7.61 9.78
CA GLY A 199 2.72 7.68 9.01
C GLY A 199 2.23 6.37 8.46
N PHE A 200 1.38 5.66 9.21
CA PHE A 200 0.73 4.43 8.77
C PHE A 200 -0.75 4.66 8.50
N LEU A 201 -1.25 4.26 7.34
CA LEU A 201 -2.67 4.40 6.94
C LEU A 201 -3.21 5.84 7.02
N GLY A 202 -2.36 6.84 6.74
CA GLY A 202 -2.75 8.25 6.84
C GLY A 202 -2.88 8.78 8.27
N VAL A 203 -2.49 7.98 9.27
CA VAL A 203 -2.37 8.40 10.67
C VAL A 203 -0.91 8.70 10.99
N ARG A 204 -0.66 9.87 11.52
CA ARG A 204 0.65 10.24 12.05
C ARG A 204 0.80 9.66 13.45
N LEU A 205 1.85 8.89 13.66
CA LEU A 205 2.26 8.40 14.96
C LEU A 205 3.31 9.36 15.53
N SER A 206 3.19 9.71 16.82
CA SER A 206 4.14 10.58 17.51
C SER A 206 4.43 9.99 18.89
N TYR A 207 5.69 9.81 19.21
CA TYR A 207 6.14 9.31 20.51
C TYR A 207 6.45 10.49 21.41
N THR A 208 5.80 10.52 22.57
CA THR A 208 5.99 11.60 23.54
C THR A 208 7.07 11.24 24.56
N SER A 209 7.67 12.25 25.19
CA SER A 209 8.73 12.06 26.19
C SER A 209 8.27 11.31 27.45
N ASP A 210 6.96 11.27 27.71
CA ASP A 210 6.34 10.53 28.83
C ASP A 210 5.92 9.09 28.42
N GLY A 211 6.41 8.60 27.27
CA GLY A 211 6.24 7.21 26.84
C GLY A 211 4.87 6.88 26.24
N LYS A 212 4.12 7.88 25.78
CA LYS A 212 2.84 7.67 25.08
C LYS A 212 3.01 7.68 23.57
N ILE A 213 2.09 7.03 22.87
CA ILE A 213 1.94 7.12 21.42
C ILE A 213 0.69 7.94 21.11
N GLU A 214 0.86 9.05 20.42
CA GLU A 214 -0.24 9.87 19.92
C GLU A 214 -0.54 9.50 18.46
N MET A 215 -1.83 9.35 18.14
CA MET A 215 -2.33 9.10 16.79
C MET A 215 -3.05 10.36 16.29
N LYS A 216 -2.58 10.95 15.20
CA LYS A 216 -3.15 12.18 14.62
C LYS A 216 -3.44 12.02 13.14
N GLN A 217 -4.55 12.57 12.68
CA GLN A 217 -4.92 12.64 11.26
C GLN A 217 -4.98 14.10 10.78
N THR A 218 -3.95 14.87 11.08
CA THR A 218 -3.90 16.31 10.80
C THR A 218 -4.20 16.61 9.33
N SER A 219 -3.55 15.91 8.40
CA SER A 219 -3.76 16.12 6.97
C SER A 219 -5.20 15.85 6.49
N LEU A 220 -5.89 14.87 7.10
CA LEU A 220 -7.30 14.60 6.80
C LEU A 220 -8.18 15.71 7.36
N ILE A 221 -7.92 16.15 8.60
CA ILE A 221 -8.66 17.23 9.25
C ILE A 221 -8.51 18.52 8.45
N ASP A 222 -7.29 18.89 8.06
CA ASP A 222 -7.01 20.07 7.24
C ASP A 222 -7.76 20.00 5.91
N HIS A 223 -7.72 18.85 5.24
CA HIS A 223 -8.46 18.67 3.98
C HIS A 223 -9.98 18.78 4.15
N VAL A 224 -10.54 18.25 5.23
CA VAL A 224 -11.98 18.40 5.55
C VAL A 224 -12.33 19.87 5.80
N ILE A 225 -11.51 20.58 6.59
CA ILE A 225 -11.69 22.01 6.88
C ILE A 225 -11.69 22.82 5.58
N GLU A 226 -10.69 22.59 4.72
CA GLU A 226 -10.53 23.26 3.43
C GLU A 226 -11.70 22.94 2.49
N THR A 227 -12.06 21.66 2.34
CA THR A 227 -13.14 21.21 1.43
C THR A 227 -14.50 21.78 1.82
N LEU A 228 -14.77 21.89 3.13
CA LEU A 228 -16.01 22.43 3.67
C LEU A 228 -15.98 23.96 3.84
N GLY A 229 -14.86 24.63 3.54
CA GLY A 229 -14.72 26.08 3.69
C GLY A 229 -14.83 26.53 5.16
N LEU A 230 -14.42 25.69 6.12
CA LEU A 230 -14.51 25.97 7.55
C LEU A 230 -13.33 26.82 8.07
N ASP A 231 -12.35 27.09 7.24
CA ASP A 231 -11.19 27.95 7.51
C ASP A 231 -11.51 29.43 7.43
N THR A 232 -12.74 29.80 7.03
CA THR A 232 -13.17 31.20 6.91
C THR A 232 -13.42 31.82 8.28
N LYS A 233 -13.12 33.12 8.41
CA LYS A 233 -13.40 33.94 9.63
C LYS A 233 -14.90 33.96 10.02
N MET A 234 -15.76 33.42 9.16
CA MET A 234 -17.21 33.31 9.37
C MET A 234 -17.61 32.02 10.07
N ALA A 235 -16.73 31.00 10.13
CA ALA A 235 -17.02 29.75 10.83
C ALA A 235 -17.05 29.98 12.35
N LYS A 236 -18.24 29.85 12.95
CA LYS A 236 -18.42 29.96 14.40
C LYS A 236 -18.10 28.64 15.08
N SER A 237 -17.18 28.66 16.04
CA SER A 237 -16.95 27.51 16.92
C SER A 237 -18.18 27.27 17.80
N LYS A 238 -18.62 26.00 17.88
CA LYS A 238 -19.65 25.57 18.84
C LYS A 238 -19.06 24.52 19.78
N TRP A 239 -19.47 24.57 21.02
CA TRP A 239 -18.99 23.68 22.08
C TRP A 239 -19.46 22.23 21.89
N THR A 240 -20.67 22.06 21.38
CA THR A 240 -21.23 20.74 21.09
C THR A 240 -21.98 20.76 19.76
N PRO A 241 -22.10 19.62 19.04
CA PRO A 241 -22.92 19.51 17.85
C PRO A 241 -24.43 19.73 18.11
N ALA A 242 -24.87 19.68 19.37
CA ALA A 242 -26.26 19.80 19.78
C ALA A 242 -26.68 21.23 20.16
N GLU A 243 -25.75 22.17 20.22
CA GLU A 243 -26.09 23.58 20.42
C GLU A 243 -26.60 24.17 19.09
N GLN A 244 -27.91 24.40 19.03
CA GLN A 244 -28.59 25.10 17.92
C GLN A 244 -28.50 26.62 18.10
#